data_0e016341dc1b51865a3a1c979bf0cb20
#
_entry.id   0e016341dc1b51865a3a1c979bf0cb20
#
_cell.length_a   1.000
_cell.length_b   1.000
_cell.length_c   1.000
_cell.angle_alpha   90.00
_cell.angle_beta   90.00
_cell.angle_gamma   90.00
#
_symmetry.space_group_name_H-M   'P 1'
#
loop_
_entity.id
_entity.type
_entity.pdbx_description
1 polymer ?
#
loop_
_entity_poly.entity_id
_entity_poly.type
_entity_poly.pdbx_seq_one_letter_code
_entity_poly.pdbx_strand_id
1 'polypeptide(L)'
;GPVLVGMPCAVLDEYNLNMNHASIRAFRTALKRAVLGAATQLPATLHSRPSYPLHSSAGPPARVVYLIGRRSRTILNAAEVLATIRAQPGVDAAASRIVFFEGLSLRQQMELALTASVLVGLGGSGFLNAVWMREGSTAVYIMPFGNRYLRERQGSNFFNLMRAVGITLHQLHVDDPDASSLSPE
;
A
#
# COMPACT_ATOMS: atom_id res chain seq x y z
N GLY A 1 14.37 -18.14 -20.97
CA GLY A 1 14.30 -17.15 -19.92
C GLY A 1 13.68 -17.77 -18.65
N PRO A 2 14.06 -17.35 -17.43
CA PRO A 2 13.52 -17.93 -16.21
C PRO A 2 12.02 -17.63 -16.12
N VAL A 3 11.23 -18.68 -15.99
CA VAL A 3 9.79 -18.60 -15.72
C VAL A 3 9.67 -18.16 -14.24
N LEU A 4 9.18 -16.97 -13.99
CA LEU A 4 8.71 -16.56 -12.68
C LEU A 4 7.45 -17.37 -12.37
N VAL A 5 7.64 -18.49 -11.69
CA VAL A 5 6.53 -19.23 -11.09
C VAL A 5 5.93 -18.31 -10.03
N GLY A 6 4.68 -17.90 -10.23
CA GLY A 6 3.97 -17.09 -9.25
C GLY A 6 4.02 -17.77 -7.89
N MET A 7 4.34 -17.02 -6.83
CA MET A 7 4.26 -17.55 -5.47
C MET A 7 2.83 -18.04 -5.24
N PRO A 8 2.61 -19.33 -4.94
CA PRO A 8 1.29 -19.80 -4.57
C PRO A 8 0.83 -19.06 -3.31
N CYS A 9 -0.43 -18.64 -3.29
CA CYS A 9 -1.04 -18.01 -2.10
C CYS A 9 -0.85 -18.84 -0.81
N ALA A 10 -0.63 -20.14 -0.94
CA ALA A 10 -0.34 -21.05 0.17
C ALA A 10 0.95 -20.72 0.95
N VAL A 11 1.89 -19.94 0.39
CA VAL A 11 3.10 -19.52 1.09
C VAL A 11 2.81 -18.46 2.16
N LEU A 12 1.62 -17.89 2.17
CA LEU A 12 1.16 -16.92 3.16
C LEU A 12 0.32 -17.58 4.28
N ASP A 13 0.38 -18.91 4.40
CA ASP A 13 -0.38 -19.64 5.40
C ASP A 13 0.13 -19.34 6.83
N GLU A 14 -0.79 -19.14 7.77
CA GLU A 14 -0.57 -18.63 9.14
C GLU A 14 0.46 -19.44 9.96
N TYR A 15 0.74 -20.66 9.56
CA TYR A 15 1.59 -21.59 10.31
C TYR A 15 3.09 -21.49 9.99
N ASN A 16 3.49 -20.74 8.96
CA ASN A 16 4.88 -20.61 8.54
C ASN A 16 5.43 -19.18 8.66
N LEU A 17 4.95 -18.41 9.60
CA LEU A 17 5.30 -16.99 9.80
C LEU A 17 6.71 -16.74 10.39
N ASN A 18 7.58 -17.72 10.39
CA ASN A 18 9.01 -17.46 10.43
C ASN A 18 9.55 -16.92 9.09
N MET A 19 8.73 -16.14 8.38
CA MET A 19 9.19 -15.42 7.20
C MET A 19 10.34 -14.51 7.63
N ASN A 20 11.54 -14.90 7.24
CA ASN A 20 12.73 -14.10 7.49
C ASN A 20 12.54 -12.74 6.80
N HIS A 21 12.29 -11.69 7.58
CA HIS A 21 12.08 -10.33 7.09
C HIS A 21 13.24 -9.87 6.19
N ALA A 22 14.45 -10.35 6.41
CA ALA A 22 15.60 -10.06 5.57
C ALA A 22 15.43 -10.65 4.17
N SER A 23 14.93 -11.88 4.05
CA SER A 23 14.68 -12.51 2.75
C SER A 23 13.59 -11.78 1.96
N ILE A 24 12.52 -11.33 2.62
CA ILE A 24 11.47 -10.54 1.97
C ILE A 24 12.02 -9.21 1.45
N ARG A 25 12.81 -8.52 2.27
CA ARG A 25 13.44 -7.26 1.84
C ARG A 25 14.42 -7.47 0.70
N ALA A 26 15.23 -8.52 0.76
CA ALA A 26 16.16 -8.88 -0.30
C ALA A 26 15.44 -9.18 -1.62
N PHE A 27 14.39 -10.00 -1.56
CA PHE A 27 13.55 -10.30 -2.73
C PHE A 27 12.89 -9.03 -3.31
N ARG A 28 12.27 -8.20 -2.46
CA ARG A 28 11.69 -6.91 -2.87
C ARG A 28 12.72 -6.03 -3.55
N THR A 29 13.92 -5.92 -2.98
CA THR A 29 15.02 -5.11 -3.54
C THR A 29 15.48 -5.65 -4.87
N ALA A 30 15.68 -6.97 -4.98
CA ALA A 30 16.08 -7.62 -6.23
C ALA A 30 15.03 -7.40 -7.32
N LEU A 31 13.75 -7.58 -7.00
CA LEU A 31 12.66 -7.41 -7.95
C LEU A 31 12.49 -5.94 -8.38
N LYS A 32 12.60 -4.98 -7.46
CA LYS A 32 12.63 -3.55 -7.81
C LYS A 32 13.77 -3.25 -8.78
N ARG A 33 14.97 -3.75 -8.51
CA ARG A 33 16.12 -3.56 -9.39
C ARG A 33 15.90 -4.19 -10.77
N ALA A 34 15.35 -5.40 -10.82
CA ALA A 34 15.08 -6.09 -12.07
C ALA A 34 14.03 -5.39 -12.94
N VAL A 35 12.94 -4.89 -12.30
CA VAL A 35 11.81 -4.29 -13.01
C VAL A 35 12.08 -2.82 -13.39
N LEU A 36 12.63 -2.05 -12.46
CA LEU A 36 12.84 -0.61 -12.63
C LEU A 36 14.19 -0.29 -13.31
N GLY A 37 15.14 -1.23 -13.30
CA GLY A 37 16.50 -1.06 -13.78
C GLY A 37 17.43 -0.44 -12.75
N ALA A 38 18.74 -0.61 -12.96
CA ALA A 38 19.76 -0.04 -12.07
C ALA A 38 19.77 1.50 -12.05
N ALA A 39 19.27 2.13 -13.10
CA ALA A 39 19.22 3.59 -13.24
C ALA A 39 18.10 4.25 -12.40
N THR A 40 17.17 3.48 -11.87
CA THR A 40 16.16 3.99 -10.95
C THR A 40 16.67 3.92 -9.50
N GLN A 41 17.92 4.26 -9.28
CA GLN A 41 18.27 4.91 -8.04
C GLN A 41 17.52 6.25 -8.08
N LEU A 42 16.30 6.26 -7.52
CA LEU A 42 15.66 7.51 -7.13
C LEU A 42 16.76 8.37 -6.51
N PRO A 43 16.87 9.66 -6.86
CA PRO A 43 17.93 10.52 -6.34
C PRO A 43 18.04 10.28 -4.84
N ALA A 44 19.26 10.20 -4.34
CA ALA A 44 19.55 9.88 -2.93
C ALA A 44 18.78 10.78 -1.94
N THR A 45 18.36 11.96 -2.37
CA THR A 45 17.40 12.85 -1.70
C THR A 45 16.05 12.20 -1.41
N LEU A 46 15.69 11.10 -2.09
CA LEU A 46 14.43 10.37 -1.85
C LEU A 46 14.63 9.08 -1.05
N HIS A 47 15.88 8.65 -0.82
CA HIS A 47 16.23 7.48 0.00
C HIS A 47 16.66 7.81 1.41
N SER A 48 17.17 9.01 1.65
CA SER A 48 17.38 9.48 3.00
C SER A 48 15.99 9.63 3.64
N ARG A 49 15.74 8.86 4.70
CA ARG A 49 14.88 9.32 5.77
C ARG A 49 15.26 10.79 5.88
N PRO A 50 14.36 11.77 5.72
CA PRO A 50 14.75 13.13 5.96
C PRO A 50 15.33 13.14 7.36
N SER A 51 16.66 13.20 7.48
CA SER A 51 17.31 13.63 8.67
C SER A 51 16.86 15.09 8.73
N TYR A 52 15.72 15.31 9.41
CA TYR A 52 15.21 16.64 9.65
C TYR A 52 16.36 17.38 10.32
N PRO A 53 16.97 18.40 9.65
CA PRO A 53 17.85 19.28 10.38
C PRO A 53 16.96 19.85 11.49
N LEU A 54 17.39 19.71 12.72
CA LEU A 54 16.67 20.13 13.94
C LEU A 54 16.22 21.60 13.93
N HIS A 55 16.50 22.35 12.84
CA HIS A 55 16.24 23.78 12.69
C HIS A 55 15.82 24.21 11.27
N SER A 56 15.28 23.29 10.43
CA SER A 56 14.67 23.74 9.17
C SER A 56 13.29 24.34 9.47
N SER A 57 13.12 25.61 9.17
CA SER A 57 11.82 26.31 9.24
C SER A 57 10.80 25.80 8.20
N ALA A 58 11.18 24.89 7.32
CA ALA A 58 10.27 24.19 6.43
C ALA A 58 9.59 23.07 7.22
N GLY A 59 8.27 23.11 7.31
CA GLY A 59 7.46 22.06 7.92
C GLY A 59 7.70 20.68 7.27
N PRO A 60 7.17 19.59 7.85
CA PRO A 60 7.32 18.27 7.30
C PRO A 60 6.79 18.23 5.85
N PRO A 61 7.44 17.49 4.94
CA PRO A 61 7.02 17.41 3.54
C PRO A 61 5.58 16.92 3.45
N ALA A 62 4.80 17.55 2.56
CA ALA A 62 3.41 17.20 2.34
C ALA A 62 3.28 15.72 1.89
N ARG A 63 2.28 15.03 2.45
CA ARG A 63 2.04 13.60 2.21
C ARG A 63 1.20 13.40 0.95
N VAL A 64 1.67 12.59 0.03
CA VAL A 64 0.89 12.15 -1.13
C VAL A 64 0.04 10.95 -0.73
N VAL A 65 -1.27 11.08 -0.81
CA VAL A 65 -2.24 10.04 -0.45
C VAL A 65 -2.91 9.49 -1.70
N TYR A 66 -2.81 8.18 -1.89
CA TYR A 66 -3.54 7.49 -2.96
C TYR A 66 -4.68 6.65 -2.38
N LEU A 67 -5.88 6.86 -2.90
CA LEU A 67 -7.05 6.03 -2.65
C LEU A 67 -7.17 5.01 -3.78
N ILE A 68 -7.14 3.73 -3.47
CA ILE A 68 -7.22 2.67 -4.48
C ILE A 68 -8.67 2.55 -4.97
N GLY A 69 -8.89 2.91 -6.23
CA GLY A 69 -10.11 2.58 -6.96
C GLY A 69 -10.06 1.14 -7.48
N ARG A 70 -11.22 0.50 -7.59
CA ARG A 70 -11.36 -0.85 -8.15
C ARG A 70 -12.65 -0.95 -8.94
N ARG A 71 -12.64 -1.81 -9.96
CA ARG A 71 -13.85 -2.09 -10.75
C ARG A 71 -14.83 -2.99 -10.01
N SER A 72 -14.31 -3.93 -9.21
CA SER A 72 -15.08 -4.77 -8.29
C SER A 72 -14.74 -4.39 -6.85
N ARG A 73 -15.64 -4.33 -5.91
CA ARG A 73 -15.42 -3.84 -4.54
C ARG A 73 -15.02 -2.37 -4.51
N THR A 74 -16.00 -1.51 -4.72
CA THR A 74 -15.80 -0.07 -4.86
C THR A 74 -16.10 0.62 -3.54
N ILE A 75 -15.34 1.66 -3.22
CA ILE A 75 -15.72 2.65 -2.22
C ILE A 75 -16.72 3.58 -2.90
N LEU A 76 -18.01 3.48 -2.55
CA LEU A 76 -19.08 4.19 -3.26
C LEU A 76 -18.91 5.71 -3.19
N ASN A 77 -18.49 6.23 -2.04
CA ASN A 77 -18.24 7.65 -1.80
C ASN A 77 -16.76 8.03 -1.91
N ALA A 78 -16.01 7.36 -2.78
CA ALA A 78 -14.56 7.58 -2.93
C ALA A 78 -14.18 9.04 -3.18
N ALA A 79 -15.02 9.79 -3.90
CA ALA A 79 -14.77 11.21 -4.18
C ALA A 79 -14.85 12.06 -2.88
N GLU A 80 -15.83 11.79 -2.01
CA GLU A 80 -15.99 12.47 -0.73
C GLU A 80 -14.84 12.12 0.23
N VAL A 81 -14.47 10.84 0.28
CA VAL A 81 -13.32 10.37 1.07
C VAL A 81 -12.05 11.07 0.61
N LEU A 82 -11.82 11.16 -0.71
CA LEU A 82 -10.66 11.85 -1.24
C LEU A 82 -10.69 13.36 -0.94
N ALA A 83 -11.86 14.01 -1.04
CA ALA A 83 -12.02 15.42 -0.69
C ALA A 83 -11.68 15.67 0.78
N THR A 84 -12.17 14.82 1.68
CA THR A 84 -11.85 14.85 3.11
C THR A 84 -10.36 14.67 3.39
N ILE A 85 -9.71 13.73 2.69
CA ILE A 85 -8.28 13.50 2.79
C ILE A 85 -7.49 14.74 2.35
N ARG A 86 -7.86 15.31 1.20
CA ARG A 86 -7.19 16.51 0.65
C ARG A 86 -7.29 17.74 1.54
N ALA A 87 -8.35 17.83 2.34
CA ALA A 87 -8.55 18.91 3.29
C ALA A 87 -7.68 18.79 4.56
N GLN A 88 -7.00 17.64 4.77
CA GLN A 88 -6.21 17.43 5.97
C GLN A 88 -4.89 18.21 5.92
N PRO A 89 -4.47 18.81 7.04
CA PRO A 89 -3.16 19.46 7.13
C PRO A 89 -2.02 18.49 6.79
N GLY A 90 -1.04 18.97 6.05
CA GLY A 90 0.13 18.18 5.67
C GLY A 90 -0.12 17.15 4.56
N VAL A 91 -1.26 17.21 3.87
CA VAL A 91 -1.55 16.44 2.66
C VAL A 91 -1.28 17.30 1.43
N ASP A 92 -0.57 16.74 0.45
CA ASP A 92 -0.46 17.32 -0.89
C ASP A 92 -1.78 17.07 -1.65
N ALA A 93 -2.68 18.05 -1.61
CA ALA A 93 -4.00 17.94 -2.22
C ALA A 93 -3.93 17.78 -3.74
N ALA A 94 -2.94 18.39 -4.41
CA ALA A 94 -2.78 18.32 -5.85
C ALA A 94 -2.28 16.95 -6.32
N ALA A 95 -1.33 16.36 -5.60
CA ALA A 95 -0.77 15.06 -5.93
C ALA A 95 -1.65 13.89 -5.45
N SER A 96 -2.49 14.09 -4.42
CA SER A 96 -3.37 13.05 -3.87
C SER A 96 -4.56 12.77 -4.79
N ARG A 97 -4.83 11.47 -5.06
CA ARG A 97 -5.83 11.06 -6.05
C ARG A 97 -6.32 9.64 -5.87
N ILE A 98 -7.41 9.31 -6.57
CA ILE A 98 -7.82 7.92 -6.77
C ILE A 98 -6.90 7.31 -7.83
N VAL A 99 -6.41 6.10 -7.57
CA VAL A 99 -5.52 5.36 -8.46
C VAL A 99 -6.08 3.96 -8.73
N PHE A 100 -5.89 3.49 -9.95
CA PHE A 100 -6.26 2.15 -10.36
C PHE A 100 -4.98 1.39 -10.74
N PHE A 101 -4.72 0.27 -10.09
CA PHE A 101 -3.59 -0.60 -10.43
C PHE A 101 -3.96 -1.61 -11.52
N GLU A 102 -5.26 -1.80 -11.75
CA GLU A 102 -5.78 -2.71 -12.77
C GLU A 102 -5.39 -2.22 -14.17
N GLY A 103 -4.84 -3.13 -14.98
CA GLY A 103 -4.39 -2.82 -16.34
C GLY A 103 -2.99 -2.17 -16.44
N LEU A 104 -2.37 -1.84 -15.31
CA LEU A 104 -0.99 -1.35 -15.31
C LEU A 104 0.00 -2.51 -15.35
N SER A 105 1.11 -2.33 -16.09
CA SER A 105 2.25 -3.23 -16.01
C SER A 105 2.86 -3.21 -14.60
N LEU A 106 3.58 -4.26 -14.22
CA LEU A 106 4.25 -4.34 -12.91
C LEU A 106 5.15 -3.13 -12.67
N ARG A 107 5.87 -2.67 -13.69
CA ARG A 107 6.72 -1.48 -13.64
C ARG A 107 5.91 -0.24 -13.26
N GLN A 108 4.80 0.00 -13.96
CA GLN A 108 3.92 1.16 -13.69
C GLN A 108 3.29 1.09 -12.29
N GLN A 109 2.90 -0.12 -11.84
CA GLN A 109 2.39 -0.32 -10.49
C GLN A 109 3.44 0.02 -9.43
N MET A 110 4.69 -0.43 -9.62
CA MET A 110 5.80 -0.11 -8.70
C MET A 110 6.11 1.39 -8.70
N GLU A 111 6.23 2.02 -9.88
CA GLU A 111 6.50 3.45 -10.03
C GLU A 111 5.42 4.29 -9.32
N LEU A 112 4.14 3.93 -9.53
CA LEU A 112 3.03 4.60 -8.88
C LEU A 112 3.07 4.45 -7.35
N ALA A 113 3.27 3.22 -6.85
CA ALA A 113 3.33 2.96 -5.41
C ALA A 113 4.50 3.66 -4.72
N LEU A 114 5.65 3.81 -5.41
CA LEU A 114 6.83 4.51 -4.90
C LEU A 114 6.60 6.00 -4.64
N THR A 115 5.63 6.62 -5.30
CA THR A 115 5.32 8.04 -5.10
C THR A 115 4.36 8.28 -3.94
N ALA A 116 3.65 7.26 -3.46
CA ALA A 116 2.71 7.37 -2.36
C ALA A 116 3.42 7.44 -0.99
N SER A 117 2.99 8.38 -0.14
CA SER A 117 3.32 8.39 1.29
C SER A 117 2.30 7.58 2.09
N VAL A 118 1.02 7.61 1.64
CA VAL A 118 -0.09 6.87 2.22
C VAL A 118 -0.87 6.19 1.10
N LEU A 119 -1.17 4.92 1.28
CA LEU A 119 -2.02 4.15 0.38
C LEU A 119 -3.26 3.66 1.14
N VAL A 120 -4.45 4.03 0.68
CA VAL A 120 -5.72 3.70 1.31
C VAL A 120 -6.52 2.82 0.37
N GLY A 121 -7.11 1.74 0.87
CA GLY A 121 -7.96 0.92 0.01
C GLY A 121 -8.60 -0.28 0.68
N LEU A 122 -9.57 -0.83 -0.02
CA LEU A 122 -10.18 -2.12 0.31
C LEU A 122 -9.19 -3.26 0.03
N GLY A 123 -9.33 -4.33 0.77
CA GLY A 123 -8.52 -5.52 0.61
C GLY A 123 -8.56 -6.16 -0.77
N GLY A 124 -7.51 -6.86 -1.11
CA GLY A 124 -7.35 -7.60 -2.35
C GLY A 124 -6.03 -7.31 -3.07
N SER A 125 -5.87 -7.85 -4.29
CA SER A 125 -4.61 -7.80 -5.04
C SER A 125 -4.07 -6.38 -5.29
N GLY A 126 -4.95 -5.39 -5.52
CA GLY A 126 -4.52 -4.00 -5.70
C GLY A 126 -3.84 -3.43 -4.47
N PHE A 127 -4.27 -3.83 -3.26
CA PHE A 127 -3.67 -3.37 -2.00
C PHE A 127 -2.26 -3.94 -1.78
N LEU A 128 -1.94 -5.09 -2.37
CA LEU A 128 -0.58 -5.66 -2.30
C LEU A 128 0.48 -4.73 -2.88
N ASN A 129 0.10 -3.79 -3.74
CA ASN A 129 1.03 -2.78 -4.23
C ASN A 129 1.67 -1.91 -3.14
N ALA A 130 1.10 -1.91 -1.92
CA ALA A 130 1.73 -1.28 -0.77
C ALA A 130 3.14 -1.82 -0.48
N VAL A 131 3.45 -3.07 -0.84
CA VAL A 131 4.81 -3.64 -0.68
C VAL A 131 5.87 -2.88 -1.47
N TRP A 132 5.49 -2.15 -2.50
CA TRP A 132 6.40 -1.37 -3.34
C TRP A 132 6.63 0.06 -2.84
N MET A 133 5.83 0.54 -1.90
CA MET A 133 5.99 1.87 -1.30
C MET A 133 7.38 2.03 -0.67
N ARG A 134 7.74 3.25 -0.33
CA ARG A 134 8.98 3.53 0.40
C ARG A 134 8.87 3.01 1.83
N GLU A 135 9.99 2.62 2.39
CA GLU A 135 10.08 2.32 3.82
C GLU A 135 9.68 3.55 4.65
N GLY A 136 8.93 3.34 5.71
CA GLY A 136 8.36 4.40 6.54
C GLY A 136 7.03 4.97 6.02
N SER A 137 6.55 4.52 4.85
CA SER A 137 5.22 4.88 4.36
C SER A 137 4.12 4.17 5.15
N THR A 138 2.88 4.62 4.96
CA THR A 138 1.69 4.09 5.66
C THR A 138 0.71 3.46 4.67
N ALA A 139 0.15 2.32 5.02
CA ALA A 139 -0.96 1.71 4.31
C ALA A 139 -2.19 1.63 5.22
N VAL A 140 -3.35 2.00 4.72
CA VAL A 140 -4.64 1.95 5.44
C VAL A 140 -5.54 0.94 4.74
N TYR A 141 -5.79 -0.16 5.41
CA TYR A 141 -6.59 -1.27 4.91
C TYR A 141 -8.02 -1.14 5.41
N ILE A 142 -8.97 -0.88 4.52
CA ILE A 142 -10.39 -0.77 4.84
C ILE A 142 -11.00 -2.17 4.79
N MET A 143 -11.58 -2.58 5.91
CA MET A 143 -12.28 -3.84 6.10
C MET A 143 -13.79 -3.59 6.02
N PRO A 144 -14.50 -4.06 4.97
CA PRO A 144 -15.93 -3.88 4.86
C PRO A 144 -16.67 -4.66 5.94
N PHE A 145 -17.90 -4.22 6.28
CA PHE A 145 -18.80 -4.91 7.20
C PHE A 145 -19.06 -6.36 6.73
N GLY A 146 -19.24 -7.25 7.67
CA GLY A 146 -19.58 -8.66 7.40
C GLY A 146 -18.39 -9.52 6.98
N ASN A 147 -17.22 -8.94 6.67
CA ASN A 147 -16.07 -9.71 6.27
C ASN A 147 -15.30 -10.29 7.48
N ARG A 148 -16.00 -11.14 8.28
CA ARG A 148 -15.43 -11.78 9.48
C ARG A 148 -14.21 -12.65 9.16
N TYR A 149 -14.21 -13.27 8.00
CA TYR A 149 -13.12 -14.15 7.57
C TYR A 149 -11.79 -13.40 7.35
N LEU A 150 -11.87 -12.17 6.85
CA LEU A 150 -10.71 -11.29 6.70
C LEU A 150 -10.29 -10.65 8.02
N ARG A 151 -11.19 -10.54 8.99
CA ARG A 151 -10.93 -9.93 10.29
C ARG A 151 -9.89 -10.72 11.08
N GLU A 152 -9.94 -12.05 11.01
CA GLU A 152 -9.12 -12.94 11.83
C GLU A 152 -7.86 -13.46 11.10
N ARG A 153 -7.91 -13.65 9.79
CA ARG A 153 -6.85 -14.32 9.05
C ARG A 153 -6.05 -13.46 8.08
N GLN A 154 -6.70 -12.72 7.20
CA GLN A 154 -5.97 -11.94 6.18
C GLN A 154 -5.32 -10.67 6.74
N GLY A 155 -5.86 -10.12 7.82
CA GLY A 155 -5.24 -8.99 8.50
C GLY A 155 -3.82 -9.30 8.98
N SER A 156 -3.61 -10.49 9.55
CA SER A 156 -2.31 -10.90 10.09
C SER A 156 -1.24 -11.03 8.99
N ASN A 157 -1.60 -11.61 7.84
CA ASN A 157 -0.67 -11.83 6.74
C ASN A 157 -0.22 -10.51 6.10
N PHE A 158 -1.15 -9.59 5.87
CA PHE A 158 -0.82 -8.26 5.40
C PHE A 158 0.04 -7.49 6.41
N PHE A 159 -0.26 -7.61 7.71
CA PHE A 159 0.52 -6.98 8.77
C PHE A 159 1.97 -7.43 8.74
N ASN A 160 2.19 -8.74 8.70
CA ASN A 160 3.53 -9.30 8.71
C ASN A 160 4.32 -8.91 7.46
N LEU A 161 3.67 -8.95 6.29
CA LEU A 161 4.29 -8.55 5.03
C LEU A 161 4.66 -7.06 5.04
N MET A 162 3.73 -6.18 5.43
CA MET A 162 3.98 -4.74 5.50
C MET A 162 5.09 -4.42 6.50
N ARG A 163 5.04 -5.03 7.68
CA ARG A 163 6.08 -4.89 8.70
C ARG A 163 7.45 -5.35 8.18
N ALA A 164 7.49 -6.48 7.46
CA ALA A 164 8.74 -7.00 6.89
C ALA A 164 9.38 -6.03 5.89
N VAL A 165 8.58 -5.24 5.17
CA VAL A 165 9.07 -4.25 4.19
C VAL A 165 9.11 -2.82 4.74
N GLY A 166 8.92 -2.63 6.05
CA GLY A 166 9.04 -1.33 6.71
C GLY A 166 7.86 -0.38 6.44
N ILE A 167 6.67 -0.92 6.14
CA ILE A 167 5.44 -0.15 5.95
C ILE A 167 4.58 -0.28 7.19
N THR A 168 4.07 0.86 7.70
CA THR A 168 3.08 0.86 8.79
C THR A 168 1.71 0.55 8.22
N LEU A 169 1.07 -0.52 8.72
CA LEU A 169 -0.29 -0.89 8.31
C LEU A 169 -1.30 -0.53 9.40
N HIS A 170 -2.31 0.24 9.02
CA HIS A 170 -3.51 0.47 9.83
C HIS A 170 -4.70 -0.27 9.23
N GLN A 171 -5.57 -0.79 10.09
CA GLN A 171 -6.85 -1.38 9.68
C GLN A 171 -7.98 -0.46 10.12
N LEU A 172 -8.87 -0.14 9.20
CA LEU A 172 -10.12 0.57 9.45
C LEU A 172 -11.26 -0.42 9.26
N HIS A 173 -11.99 -0.72 10.31
CA HIS A 173 -13.16 -1.58 10.26
C HIS A 173 -14.40 -0.74 10.01
N VAL A 174 -15.21 -1.13 9.04
CA VAL A 174 -16.54 -0.57 8.81
C VAL A 174 -17.51 -1.45 9.59
N ASP A 175 -18.02 -0.93 10.71
CA ASP A 175 -18.91 -1.67 11.61
C ASP A 175 -20.40 -1.43 11.29
N ASP A 176 -20.71 -0.48 10.43
CA ASP A 176 -22.05 -0.17 9.97
C ASP A 176 -22.42 -1.03 8.74
N PRO A 177 -23.47 -1.88 8.84
CA PRO A 177 -23.93 -2.67 7.71
C PRO A 177 -24.43 -1.81 6.55
N ASP A 178 -25.01 -0.65 6.81
CA ASP A 178 -25.58 0.23 5.79
C ASP A 178 -24.46 1.00 5.03
N ALA A 179 -23.30 1.16 5.66
CA ALA A 179 -22.11 1.74 5.02
C ALA A 179 -21.32 0.75 4.14
N SER A 180 -21.76 -0.51 4.06
CA SER A 180 -21.06 -1.56 3.33
C SER A 180 -22.04 -2.52 2.68
N SER A 181 -22.37 -2.29 1.42
CA SER A 181 -23.13 -3.27 0.64
C SER A 181 -22.18 -4.34 0.09
N LEU A 182 -22.24 -5.55 0.64
CA LEU A 182 -21.87 -6.74 -0.12
C LEU A 182 -23.06 -6.98 -1.07
N SER A 183 -22.88 -6.80 -2.37
CA SER A 183 -23.88 -7.28 -3.32
C SER A 183 -24.13 -8.76 -3.01
N PRO A 184 -25.37 -9.18 -2.77
CA PRO A 184 -25.65 -10.61 -2.71
C PRO A 184 -25.22 -11.20 -4.06
N GLU A 185 -24.37 -12.22 -4.01
CA GLU A 185 -24.09 -13.08 -5.17
C GLU A 185 -25.33 -13.90 -5.53
#